data_24430783a7aaf6db3c324b0651d64a99
#
_entry.id   24430783a7aaf6db3c324b0651d64a99
#
_cell.length_a   1.000
_cell.length_b   1.000
_cell.length_c   1.000
_cell.angle_alpha   90.00
_cell.angle_beta   90.00
_cell.angle_gamma   90.00
#
_symmetry.space_group_name_H-M   'P 1'
#
loop_
_entity.id
_entity.type
_entity.pdbx_description
1 polymer ?
#
loop_
_entity_poly.entity_id
_entity_poly.type
_entity_poly.pdbx_seq_one_letter_code
_entity_poly.pdbx_strand_id
1 'polypeptide(L)'
;MHKNNTFLPQIWGFFVAKTVDPKCPICYNTYMQKRKRRQDTKHAVYMLVNTNTNESYIGITVCGSAVQKALKVRFQKHVRRAVTEQKAWALCNSIRQHGAEAFVILLVDIVRGRKPAHAVERELINSHNPALNSH
;
A
#
# COMPACT_ATOMS: atom_id res chain seq x y z
N MET A 1 38.11 -30.48 37.92
CA MET A 1 37.92 -29.93 37.56
C MET A 1 37.40 -29.21 37.13
N HIS A 2 37.06 -29.13 36.92
CA HIS A 2 36.63 -28.54 36.35
C HIS A 2 36.34 -27.71 36.14
N LYS A 3 36.33 -27.73 36.34
CA LYS A 3 36.02 -26.95 36.12
C LYS A 3 35.80 -26.35 35.37
N ASN A 4 36.10 -26.37 34.91
CA ASN A 4 35.89 -25.79 34.09
C ASN A 4 34.88 -25.57 33.52
N ASN A 5 34.37 -26.18 33.57
CA ASN A 5 33.23 -26.24 33.16
C ASN A 5 32.41 -25.11 33.40
N THR A 6 32.50 -24.69 34.28
CA THR A 6 31.84 -23.55 34.58
C THR A 6 31.93 -22.48 33.65
N PHE A 7 32.93 -22.48 33.04
CA PHE A 7 33.22 -21.59 32.06
C PHE A 7 32.30 -21.58 30.93
N LEU A 8 31.90 -22.72 30.47
CA LEU A 8 31.01 -22.82 29.39
C LEU A 8 29.66 -22.21 29.65
N PRO A 9 29.05 -22.50 30.76
CA PRO A 9 27.75 -21.89 31.02
C PRO A 9 27.80 -20.39 31.03
N GLN A 10 28.87 -19.87 31.44
CA GLN A 10 28.98 -18.43 31.45
C GLN A 10 28.92 -17.81 30.12
N ILE A 11 29.50 -18.45 29.16
CA ILE A 11 29.45 -17.96 27.81
C ILE A 11 28.04 -17.98 27.28
N TRP A 12 27.38 -19.06 27.55
CA TRP A 12 26.00 -19.17 27.13
C TRP A 12 25.10 -18.17 27.80
N GLY A 13 25.27 -18.03 29.08
CA GLY A 13 24.49 -17.05 29.80
C GLY A 13 24.70 -15.65 29.28
N PHE A 14 25.91 -15.40 28.88
CA PHE A 14 26.19 -14.12 28.31
C PHE A 14 25.45 -13.86 27.04
N PHE A 15 25.36 -14.80 26.14
CA PHE A 15 24.59 -14.64 24.97
C PHE A 15 23.12 -14.45 25.25
N VAL A 16 22.61 -15.25 26.11
CA VAL A 16 21.19 -15.16 26.44
C VAL A 16 20.91 -13.88 27.18
N ALA A 17 21.77 -13.47 28.01
CA ALA A 17 21.60 -12.25 28.77
C ALA A 17 21.59 -11.02 27.90
N LYS A 18 22.22 -11.13 26.78
CA LYS A 18 22.16 -10.06 25.82
C LYS A 18 20.81 -9.89 25.25
N THR A 19 20.10 -10.95 25.29
CA THR A 19 18.76 -10.76 24.96
C THR A 19 18.18 -9.99 26.10
N VAL A 20 17.69 -9.07 25.86
CA VAL A 20 16.71 -8.30 26.45
C VAL A 20 16.59 -8.36 27.94
N ASP A 21 17.16 -7.42 28.59
CA ASP A 21 16.65 -7.02 29.88
C ASP A 21 15.47 -6.07 29.60
N PRO A 22 14.25 -6.50 29.85
CA PRO A 22 13.09 -5.66 29.57
C PRO A 22 13.03 -4.40 30.42
N LYS A 23 13.85 -4.35 31.45
CA LYS A 23 13.96 -3.20 32.32
C LYS A 23 15.01 -2.20 31.86
N CYS A 24 15.83 -2.57 30.90
CA CYS A 24 16.87 -1.69 30.40
C CYS A 24 16.27 -0.71 29.38
N PRO A 25 16.23 0.59 29.64
CA PRO A 25 15.61 1.54 28.73
C PRO A 25 16.28 1.59 27.36
N ILE A 26 17.58 1.42 27.34
CA ILE A 26 18.32 1.46 26.08
C ILE A 26 18.00 0.25 25.23
N CYS A 27 18.04 -0.92 25.81
CA CYS A 27 17.71 -2.16 25.09
C CYS A 27 16.25 -2.17 24.66
N TYR A 28 15.38 -1.71 25.54
CA TYR A 28 13.96 -1.62 25.25
C TYR A 28 13.70 -0.69 24.06
N ASN A 29 14.27 0.50 24.08
CA ASN A 29 14.08 1.46 23.01
C ASN A 29 14.62 0.94 21.67
N THR A 30 15.76 0.30 21.69
CA THR A 30 16.35 -0.28 20.49
C THR A 30 15.49 -1.39 19.93
N TYR A 31 15.00 -2.23 20.80
CA TYR A 31 14.17 -3.36 20.39
C TYR A 31 12.80 -2.97 19.88
N MET A 32 12.21 -1.98 20.53
CA MET A 32 10.85 -1.54 20.20
C MET A 32 10.79 -0.42 19.17
N GLN A 33 11.94 0.00 18.67
CA GLN A 33 11.96 1.01 17.64
C GLN A 33 11.27 0.53 16.37
N LYS A 34 10.13 1.10 16.10
CA LYS A 34 9.42 0.80 14.86
C LYS A 34 10.22 1.36 13.70
N ARG A 35 10.47 0.52 12.73
CA ARG A 35 11.13 0.99 11.50
C ARG A 35 10.32 2.11 10.89
N LYS A 36 10.97 3.23 10.64
CA LYS A 36 10.32 4.32 9.92
C LYS A 36 9.90 3.81 8.55
N ARG A 37 8.66 4.07 8.20
CA ARG A 37 8.19 3.74 6.86
C ARG A 37 8.97 4.59 5.85
N ARG A 38 9.41 3.96 4.79
CA ARG A 38 10.06 4.69 3.71
C ARG A 38 9.07 5.70 3.15
N GLN A 39 9.50 6.92 3.03
CA GLN A 39 8.67 7.99 2.49
C GLN A 39 8.70 8.01 0.96
N ASP A 40 9.62 7.28 0.37
CA ASP A 40 9.84 7.21 -1.07
C ASP A 40 9.20 5.99 -1.73
N THR A 41 8.16 5.44 -1.12
CA THR A 41 7.44 4.31 -1.69
C THR A 41 6.86 4.69 -3.05
N LYS A 42 7.04 3.79 -4.02
CA LYS A 42 6.49 4.00 -5.36
C LYS A 42 4.98 3.91 -5.35
N HIS A 43 4.36 4.85 -6.01
CA HIS A 43 2.93 4.88 -6.22
C HIS A 43 2.65 4.88 -7.72
N ALA A 44 1.73 4.04 -8.15
CA ALA A 44 1.24 4.06 -9.50
C ALA A 44 0.00 4.95 -9.57
N VAL A 45 0.01 5.89 -10.49
CA VAL A 45 -1.16 6.68 -10.85
C VAL A 45 -1.83 5.96 -12.00
N TYR A 46 -3.10 5.64 -11.85
CA TYR A 46 -3.83 4.86 -12.82
C TYR A 46 -5.15 5.51 -13.19
N MET A 47 -5.65 5.13 -14.34
CA MET A 47 -6.95 5.57 -14.85
C MET A 47 -7.79 4.33 -15.14
N LEU A 48 -9.02 4.32 -14.65
CA LEU A 48 -10.03 3.36 -15.05
C LEU A 48 -10.95 4.02 -16.06
N VAL A 49 -11.17 3.37 -17.18
CA VAL A 49 -12.05 3.88 -18.23
C VAL A 49 -13.16 2.89 -18.46
N ASN A 50 -14.40 3.39 -18.43
CA ASN A 50 -15.55 2.61 -18.83
C ASN A 50 -15.67 2.69 -20.35
N THR A 51 -15.49 1.56 -21.01
CA THR A 51 -15.51 1.51 -22.47
C THR A 51 -16.89 1.76 -23.07
N ASN A 52 -17.95 1.58 -22.30
CA ASN A 52 -19.32 1.81 -22.76
C ASN A 52 -19.71 3.27 -22.74
N THR A 53 -19.29 4.00 -21.70
CA THR A 53 -19.68 5.40 -21.51
C THR A 53 -18.55 6.39 -21.70
N ASN A 54 -17.31 5.92 -21.82
CA ASN A 54 -16.09 6.72 -21.85
C ASN A 54 -15.85 7.55 -20.57
N GLU A 55 -16.54 7.23 -19.49
CA GLU A 55 -16.29 7.86 -18.21
C GLU A 55 -15.01 7.31 -17.59
N SER A 56 -14.31 8.15 -16.87
CA SER A 56 -13.03 7.77 -16.28
C SER A 56 -12.95 8.04 -14.79
N TYR A 57 -12.05 7.34 -14.16
CA TYR A 57 -11.69 7.51 -12.74
C TYR A 57 -10.18 7.51 -12.64
N ILE A 58 -9.62 8.46 -11.89
CA ILE A 58 -8.19 8.56 -11.65
C ILE A 58 -7.93 8.26 -10.17
N GLY A 59 -6.91 7.44 -9.91
CA GLY A 59 -6.55 7.07 -8.55
C GLY A 59 -5.09 6.68 -8.42
N ILE A 60 -4.65 6.47 -7.19
CA ILE A 60 -3.29 6.03 -6.90
C ILE A 60 -3.31 4.75 -6.09
N THR A 61 -2.26 3.95 -6.25
CA THR A 61 -2.03 2.76 -5.43
C THR A 61 -0.54 2.58 -5.18
N VAL A 62 -0.22 2.01 -4.04
CA VAL A 62 1.17 1.67 -3.75
C VAL A 62 1.57 0.51 -4.67
N CYS A 63 2.72 0.62 -5.28
CA CYS A 63 3.27 -0.45 -6.11
C CYS A 63 4.73 -0.71 -5.73
N GLY A 64 5.15 -1.95 -5.93
CA GLY A 64 6.55 -2.32 -5.83
C GLY A 64 7.14 -2.45 -7.22
N SER A 65 7.89 -3.52 -7.43
CA SER A 65 8.42 -3.87 -8.76
C SER A 65 7.32 -4.41 -9.69
N ALA A 66 6.28 -5.02 -9.14
CA ALA A 66 5.20 -5.63 -9.93
C ALA A 66 4.02 -4.67 -10.08
N VAL A 67 4.17 -3.67 -10.93
CA VAL A 67 3.19 -2.60 -11.12
C VAL A 67 1.86 -3.15 -11.63
N GLN A 68 1.89 -4.02 -12.63
CA GLN A 68 0.67 -4.58 -13.23
C GLN A 68 -0.14 -5.38 -12.22
N LYS A 69 0.54 -6.12 -11.35
CA LYS A 69 -0.12 -6.86 -10.28
C LYS A 69 -0.78 -5.91 -9.28
N ALA A 70 -0.11 -4.83 -8.93
CA ALA A 70 -0.65 -3.82 -8.02
C ALA A 70 -1.91 -3.17 -8.59
N LEU A 71 -1.91 -2.84 -9.87
CA LEU A 71 -3.06 -2.28 -10.56
C LEU A 71 -4.24 -3.27 -10.57
N LYS A 72 -3.97 -4.51 -10.89
CA LYS A 72 -5.00 -5.56 -10.90
C LYS A 72 -5.63 -5.76 -9.54
N VAL A 73 -4.82 -5.83 -8.49
CA VAL A 73 -5.31 -5.95 -7.11
C VAL A 73 -6.15 -4.73 -6.72
N ARG A 74 -5.72 -3.54 -7.11
CA ARG A 74 -6.47 -2.31 -6.83
C ARG A 74 -7.82 -2.32 -7.52
N PHE A 75 -7.88 -2.73 -8.77
CA PHE A 75 -9.13 -2.85 -9.50
C PHE A 75 -10.07 -3.86 -8.85
N GLN A 76 -9.56 -5.01 -8.44
CA GLN A 76 -10.35 -6.00 -7.73
C GLN A 76 -10.97 -5.46 -6.43
N LYS A 77 -10.25 -4.57 -5.75
CA LYS A 77 -10.79 -3.89 -4.56
C LYS A 77 -11.97 -2.98 -4.92
N HIS A 78 -11.89 -2.27 -6.03
CA HIS A 78 -13.01 -1.44 -6.49
C HIS A 78 -14.23 -2.29 -6.84
N VAL A 79 -14.01 -3.39 -7.54
CA VAL A 79 -15.08 -4.33 -7.87
C VAL A 79 -15.73 -4.90 -6.62
N ARG A 80 -14.92 -5.30 -5.64
CA ARG A 80 -15.45 -5.83 -4.38
C ARG A 80 -16.27 -4.79 -3.64
N ARG A 81 -15.83 -3.55 -3.61
CA ARG A 81 -16.58 -2.46 -2.99
C ARG A 81 -17.91 -2.22 -3.68
N ALA A 82 -17.93 -2.35 -4.98
CA ALA A 82 -19.16 -2.17 -5.75
C ALA A 82 -20.15 -3.30 -5.53
N VAL A 83 -19.68 -4.54 -5.56
CA VAL A 83 -20.55 -5.72 -5.52
C VAL A 83 -20.89 -6.16 -4.11
N THR A 84 -19.89 -6.24 -3.24
CA THR A 84 -20.07 -6.79 -1.88
C THR A 84 -20.44 -5.71 -0.88
N GLU A 85 -19.73 -4.59 -0.87
CA GLU A 85 -19.96 -3.52 0.09
C GLU A 85 -21.05 -2.55 -0.36
N GLN A 86 -21.43 -2.57 -1.62
CA GLN A 86 -22.47 -1.74 -2.22
C GLN A 86 -22.32 -0.25 -1.92
N LYS A 87 -21.08 0.25 -2.01
CA LYS A 87 -20.81 1.67 -1.81
C LYS A 87 -21.51 2.51 -2.86
N ALA A 88 -22.01 3.67 -2.46
CA ALA A 88 -22.78 4.57 -3.31
C ALA A 88 -21.89 5.55 -4.10
N TRP A 89 -20.62 5.26 -4.24
CA TRP A 89 -19.69 6.09 -5.01
C TRP A 89 -19.95 5.97 -6.50
N ALA A 90 -19.69 7.04 -7.25
CA ALA A 90 -19.93 7.07 -8.69
C ALA A 90 -19.24 5.90 -9.41
N LEU A 91 -17.99 5.61 -9.09
CA LEU A 91 -17.27 4.48 -9.67
C LEU A 91 -17.96 3.15 -9.36
N CYS A 92 -18.37 2.94 -8.11
CA CYS A 92 -19.04 1.71 -7.69
C CYS A 92 -20.38 1.53 -8.40
N ASN A 93 -21.15 2.60 -8.55
CA ASN A 93 -22.41 2.57 -9.27
C ASN A 93 -22.20 2.20 -10.74
N SER A 94 -21.17 2.77 -11.36
CA SER A 94 -20.84 2.47 -12.75
C SER A 94 -20.39 1.01 -12.91
N ILE A 95 -19.62 0.47 -11.99
CA ILE A 95 -19.22 -0.94 -12.02
C ILE A 95 -20.45 -1.86 -11.89
N ARG A 96 -21.38 -1.53 -11.02
CA ARG A 96 -22.61 -2.33 -10.87
C ARG A 96 -23.47 -2.27 -12.10
N GLN A 97 -23.53 -1.12 -12.73
CA GLN A 97 -24.40 -0.91 -13.90
C GLN A 97 -23.84 -1.56 -15.17
N HIS A 98 -22.55 -1.42 -15.40
CA HIS A 98 -21.91 -1.86 -16.66
C HIS A 98 -21.11 -3.14 -16.52
N GLY A 99 -20.82 -3.58 -15.29
CA GLY A 99 -19.99 -4.74 -15.01
C GLY A 99 -18.50 -4.41 -15.03
N ALA A 100 -17.74 -5.23 -14.34
CA ALA A 100 -16.28 -5.05 -14.25
C ALA A 100 -15.59 -5.20 -15.62
N GLU A 101 -16.19 -5.97 -16.50
CA GLU A 101 -15.62 -6.24 -17.83
C GLU A 101 -15.60 -5.02 -18.75
N ALA A 102 -16.45 -4.05 -18.47
CA ALA A 102 -16.50 -2.80 -19.24
C ALA A 102 -15.35 -1.85 -18.91
N PHE A 103 -14.59 -2.13 -17.87
CA PHE A 103 -13.53 -1.25 -17.41
C PHE A 103 -12.15 -1.72 -17.85
N VAL A 104 -11.34 -0.76 -18.28
CA VAL A 104 -9.93 -0.96 -18.62
C VAL A 104 -9.12 -0.15 -17.64
N ILE A 105 -8.06 -0.75 -17.09
CA ILE A 105 -7.14 -0.05 -16.21
C ILE A 105 -5.88 0.33 -16.98
N LEU A 106 -5.52 1.60 -16.91
CA LEU A 106 -4.36 2.15 -17.61
C LEU A 106 -3.39 2.73 -16.59
N LEU A 107 -2.12 2.44 -16.76
CA LEU A 107 -1.06 3.09 -16.00
C LEU A 107 -0.77 4.46 -16.61
N VAL A 108 -0.88 5.50 -15.80
CA VAL A 108 -0.60 6.87 -16.23
C VAL A 108 0.83 7.26 -15.88
N ASP A 109 1.23 7.03 -14.62
CA ASP A 109 2.56 7.44 -14.16
C ASP A 109 2.97 6.63 -12.93
N ILE A 110 4.27 6.65 -12.63
CA ILE A 110 4.82 6.07 -11.41
C ILE A 110 5.57 7.18 -10.68
N VAL A 111 5.12 7.50 -9.47
CA VAL A 111 5.66 8.61 -8.69
C VAL A 111 6.20 8.08 -7.35
N ARG A 112 7.37 8.55 -6.98
CA ARG A 112 7.95 8.22 -5.68
C ARG A 112 7.45 9.18 -4.61
N GLY A 113 6.98 8.62 -3.52
CA GLY A 113 6.47 9.37 -2.40
C GLY A 113 4.97 9.58 -2.44
N ARG A 114 4.37 9.57 -1.27
CA ARG A 114 2.90 9.70 -1.16
C ARG A 114 2.43 11.11 -1.51
N LYS A 115 3.11 12.13 -0.99
CA LYS A 115 2.71 13.51 -1.24
C LYS A 115 2.81 13.90 -2.71
N PRO A 116 3.94 13.62 -3.40
CA PRO A 116 4.02 13.89 -4.82
C PRO A 116 2.98 13.11 -5.63
N ALA A 117 2.70 11.86 -5.26
CA ALA A 117 1.71 11.05 -5.94
C ALA A 117 0.31 11.66 -5.84
N HIS A 118 -0.09 12.13 -4.66
CA HIS A 118 -1.35 12.83 -4.48
C HIS A 118 -1.41 14.16 -5.24
N ALA A 119 -0.28 14.84 -5.36
CA ALA A 119 -0.23 16.08 -6.13
C ALA A 119 -0.48 15.81 -7.61
N VAL A 120 0.15 14.78 -8.17
CA VAL A 120 -0.07 14.36 -9.55
C VAL A 120 -1.52 13.91 -9.77
N GLU A 121 -2.06 13.12 -8.85
CA GLU A 121 -3.44 12.68 -8.90
C GLU A 121 -4.41 13.87 -8.97
N ARG A 122 -4.24 14.85 -8.10
CA ARG A 122 -5.11 16.03 -8.07
C ARG A 122 -4.98 16.86 -9.34
N GLU A 123 -3.77 17.01 -9.84
CA GLU A 123 -3.53 17.74 -11.07
C GLU A 123 -4.24 17.07 -12.26
N LEU A 124 -4.14 15.75 -12.35
CA LEU A 124 -4.81 14.99 -13.39
C LEU A 124 -6.33 15.05 -13.26
N ILE A 125 -6.85 14.99 -12.04
CA ILE A 125 -8.29 15.12 -11.80
C ILE A 125 -8.76 16.50 -12.23
N ASN A 126 -8.01 17.55 -11.92
CA ASN A 126 -8.38 18.91 -12.30
C ASN A 126 -8.30 19.12 -13.81
N SER A 127 -7.33 18.49 -14.49
CA SER A 127 -7.14 18.65 -15.92
C SER A 127 -8.16 17.85 -16.73
N HIS A 128 -8.42 16.61 -16.34
CA HIS A 128 -9.28 15.70 -17.09
C HIS A 128 -10.73 15.72 -16.63
N ASN A 129 -10.97 16.21 -15.43
CA ASN A 129 -12.30 16.29 -14.81
C ASN A 129 -13.08 14.97 -14.95
N PRO A 130 -12.53 13.86 -14.45
CA PRO A 130 -13.15 12.55 -14.64
C PRO A 130 -14.47 12.44 -13.89
N ALA A 131 -15.48 11.93 -14.56
CA ALA A 131 -16.84 11.87 -14.04
C ALA A 131 -16.97 10.93 -12.83
N LEU A 132 -16.17 9.88 -12.78
CA LEU A 132 -16.28 8.86 -11.73
C LEU A 132 -15.52 9.19 -10.45
N ASN A 133 -14.82 10.31 -10.39
CA ASN A 133 -14.11 10.76 -9.18
C ASN A 133 -15.00 11.53 -8.21
N SER A 134 -16.24 11.80 -8.55
CA SER A 134 -17.17 12.48 -7.66
C SER A 134 -17.68 11.51 -6.57
N HIS A 135 -17.83 12.02 -5.39
CA HIS A 135 -18.37 11.29 -4.24
C HIS A 135 -19.71 11.87 -3.84
#